data_894f17805f7ce5f7043ba05da65986e4
#
_entry.id   894f17805f7ce5f7043ba05da65986e4
#
_cell.length_a   1.000
_cell.length_b   1.000
_cell.length_c   1.000
_cell.angle_alpha   90.00
_cell.angle_beta   90.00
_cell.angle_gamma   90.00
#
_symmetry.space_group_name_H-M   'P 1'
#
loop_
_entity.id
_entity.type
_entity.pdbx_description
1 polymer ?
#
loop_
_entity_poly.entity_id
_entity_poly.type
_entity_poly.pdbx_seq_one_letter_code
_entity_poly.pdbx_strand_id
1 'polypeptide(L)'
;RGTAVADDEGWDLGQGAGFYLNATQEPWAKNYRMYAYLTEELPQLFYALIPNFSGKESIMGHSMGGHGALVIGLKNPERFRSISAFAPILNPSQVPWGQKAFTAYLGTDETNWAEWDATSLIAESPAAPPILISQGTADNFYDVQLNEEAFLQAAEGKKVRYEKLD
;
A
#
# COMPACT_ATOMS: atom_id res chain seq x y z
N ARG A 1 -14.54 -13.78 4.08
CA ARG A 1 -13.57 -14.87 4.35
C ARG A 1 -14.30 -15.94 5.15
N GLY A 2 -13.87 -17.14 5.26
CA GLY A 2 -14.57 -18.21 6.01
C GLY A 2 -14.08 -18.30 7.46
N THR A 3 -14.77 -19.08 8.29
CA THR A 3 -14.41 -19.31 9.71
C THR A 3 -13.04 -19.98 9.92
N ALA A 4 -12.40 -20.47 8.86
CA ALA A 4 -11.08 -21.08 8.89
C ALA A 4 -9.94 -20.10 8.57
N VAL A 5 -10.23 -18.80 8.38
CA VAL A 5 -9.24 -17.76 8.13
C VAL A 5 -8.83 -17.15 9.46
N ALA A 6 -7.53 -17.07 9.72
CA ALA A 6 -7.01 -16.40 10.92
C ALA A 6 -7.50 -14.96 11.01
N ASP A 7 -7.76 -14.50 12.21
CA ASP A 7 -8.21 -13.15 12.50
C ASP A 7 -7.64 -12.66 13.84
N ASP A 8 -7.78 -11.38 14.12
CA ASP A 8 -7.40 -10.73 15.36
C ASP A 8 -8.60 -9.99 15.94
N GLU A 9 -8.67 -9.84 17.26
CA GLU A 9 -9.73 -9.09 17.92
C GLU A 9 -9.61 -7.58 17.71
N GLY A 10 -8.40 -7.11 17.41
CA GLY A 10 -8.12 -5.70 17.11
C GLY A 10 -8.53 -5.33 15.69
N TRP A 11 -9.04 -4.12 15.53
CA TRP A 11 -9.44 -3.58 14.22
C TRP A 11 -8.25 -3.26 13.29
N ASP A 12 -7.06 -3.15 13.84
CA ASP A 12 -5.82 -2.76 13.15
C ASP A 12 -4.95 -3.95 12.71
N LEU A 13 -5.44 -5.17 12.86
CA LEU A 13 -4.82 -6.40 12.39
C LEU A 13 -5.90 -7.40 11.92
N GLY A 14 -5.53 -8.38 11.12
CA GLY A 14 -6.47 -9.39 10.66
C GLY A 14 -7.42 -8.90 9.57
N GLN A 15 -8.70 -9.26 9.65
CA GLN A 15 -9.70 -8.92 8.63
C GLN A 15 -9.85 -7.40 8.49
N GLY A 16 -9.72 -6.90 7.25
CA GLY A 16 -9.80 -5.48 6.97
C GLY A 16 -8.47 -4.72 7.14
N ALA A 17 -7.43 -5.32 7.72
CA ALA A 17 -6.14 -4.69 7.98
C ALA A 17 -4.95 -5.47 7.41
N GLY A 18 -5.09 -6.02 6.20
CA GLY A 18 -4.08 -6.86 5.54
C GLY A 18 -2.91 -6.11 4.88
N PHE A 19 -2.86 -4.80 4.93
CA PHE A 19 -1.79 -3.92 4.42
C PHE A 19 -1.37 -4.18 2.96
N TYR A 20 -2.21 -4.85 2.17
CA TYR A 20 -1.98 -5.11 0.74
C TYR A 20 -0.64 -5.78 0.40
N LEU A 21 -0.13 -6.57 1.33
CA LEU A 21 1.09 -7.37 1.17
C LEU A 21 0.77 -8.87 0.96
N ASN A 22 1.80 -9.68 0.82
CA ASN A 22 1.73 -11.14 0.91
C ASN A 22 2.39 -11.56 2.22
N ALA A 23 1.59 -12.00 3.20
CA ALA A 23 2.10 -12.45 4.49
C ALA A 23 2.98 -13.69 4.34
N THR A 24 4.03 -13.77 5.14
CA THR A 24 5.00 -14.87 5.18
C THR A 24 4.96 -15.64 6.51
N GLN A 25 4.34 -15.06 7.53
CA GLN A 25 4.28 -15.63 8.87
C GLN A 25 2.95 -16.34 9.15
N GLU A 26 3.02 -17.49 9.83
CA GLU A 26 1.82 -18.15 10.34
C GLU A 26 1.19 -17.35 11.51
N PRO A 27 -0.13 -17.34 11.64
CA PRO A 27 -1.13 -18.06 10.84
C PRO A 27 -1.60 -17.30 9.59
N TRP A 28 -0.96 -16.20 9.21
CA TRP A 28 -1.40 -15.24 8.20
C TRP A 28 -1.02 -15.67 6.77
N ALA A 29 0.13 -16.32 6.58
CA ALA A 29 0.73 -16.63 5.28
C ALA A 29 -0.22 -17.27 4.28
N LYS A 30 -1.11 -18.14 4.76
CA LYS A 30 -2.04 -18.89 3.92
C LYS A 30 -3.07 -18.01 3.20
N ASN A 31 -3.62 -16.98 3.89
CA ASN A 31 -4.81 -16.28 3.42
C ASN A 31 -4.64 -14.75 3.29
N TYR A 32 -3.57 -14.19 3.82
CA TYR A 32 -3.31 -12.74 3.76
C TYR A 32 -2.34 -12.43 2.61
N ARG A 33 -2.83 -12.60 1.40
CA ARG A 33 -2.07 -12.42 0.16
C ARG A 33 -2.77 -11.40 -0.76
N MET A 34 -3.08 -10.24 -0.22
CA MET A 34 -3.87 -9.23 -0.92
C MET A 34 -3.11 -8.63 -2.11
N TYR A 35 -1.77 -8.54 -2.02
CA TYR A 35 -0.95 -8.11 -3.15
C TYR A 35 -1.14 -9.06 -4.36
N ALA A 36 -0.92 -10.36 -4.18
CA ALA A 36 -1.10 -11.35 -5.24
C ALA A 36 -2.55 -11.36 -5.77
N TYR A 37 -3.54 -11.26 -4.87
CA TYR A 37 -4.94 -11.18 -5.28
C TYR A 37 -5.21 -10.00 -6.23
N LEU A 38 -4.72 -8.79 -5.89
CA LEU A 38 -4.98 -7.59 -6.68
C LEU A 38 -4.11 -7.49 -7.94
N THR A 39 -2.94 -8.13 -7.95
CA THR A 39 -2.03 -8.02 -9.09
C THR A 39 -2.12 -9.18 -10.06
N GLU A 40 -2.59 -10.34 -9.62
CA GLU A 40 -2.62 -11.58 -10.39
C GLU A 40 -4.06 -12.09 -10.63
N GLU A 41 -4.82 -12.40 -9.56
CA GLU A 41 -6.13 -13.05 -9.67
C GLU A 41 -7.22 -12.11 -10.18
N LEU A 42 -7.40 -10.97 -9.51
CA LEU A 42 -8.47 -10.02 -9.82
C LEU A 42 -8.39 -9.46 -11.24
N PRO A 43 -7.21 -9.09 -11.79
CA PRO A 43 -7.10 -8.61 -13.15
C PRO A 43 -7.60 -9.62 -14.19
N GLN A 44 -7.32 -10.89 -14.01
CA GLN A 44 -7.77 -11.93 -14.94
C GLN A 44 -9.30 -12.00 -15.03
N LEU A 45 -9.97 -11.83 -13.87
CA LEU A 45 -11.44 -11.79 -13.82
C LEU A 45 -11.98 -10.54 -14.51
N PHE A 46 -11.39 -9.38 -14.23
CA PHE A 46 -11.83 -8.11 -14.84
C PHE A 46 -11.62 -8.08 -16.34
N TYR A 47 -10.47 -8.51 -16.83
CA TYR A 47 -10.19 -8.51 -18.27
C TYR A 47 -11.13 -9.43 -19.05
N ALA A 48 -11.55 -10.53 -18.43
CA ALA A 48 -12.55 -11.43 -19.04
C ALA A 48 -13.96 -10.81 -19.08
N LEU A 49 -14.29 -9.89 -18.14
CA LEU A 49 -15.61 -9.30 -18.01
C LEU A 49 -15.76 -7.97 -18.75
N ILE A 50 -14.67 -7.30 -19.12
CA ILE A 50 -14.67 -5.98 -19.77
C ILE A 50 -14.22 -6.15 -21.22
N PRO A 51 -15.15 -6.43 -22.17
CA PRO A 51 -14.82 -6.48 -23.58
C PRO A 51 -14.38 -5.05 -24.02
N ASN A 52 -13.31 -4.96 -24.79
CA ASN A 52 -12.73 -3.70 -25.25
C ASN A 52 -11.94 -2.91 -24.17
N PHE A 53 -11.43 -3.57 -23.14
CA PHE A 53 -10.52 -2.93 -22.20
C PHE A 53 -9.30 -2.37 -22.95
N SER A 54 -9.00 -1.08 -22.71
CA SER A 54 -7.94 -0.37 -23.44
C SER A 54 -6.51 -0.71 -23.01
N GLY A 55 -6.34 -1.53 -21.95
CA GLY A 55 -5.07 -1.80 -21.32
C GLY A 55 -4.49 -0.65 -20.48
N LYS A 56 -5.28 0.42 -20.26
CA LYS A 56 -4.87 1.57 -19.45
C LYS A 56 -5.44 1.45 -18.05
N GLU A 57 -4.58 1.34 -17.06
CA GLU A 57 -4.95 1.23 -15.65
C GLU A 57 -4.34 2.40 -14.86
N SER A 58 -5.04 2.81 -13.82
CA SER A 58 -4.54 3.65 -12.74
C SER A 58 -4.96 3.00 -11.42
N ILE A 59 -4.22 3.27 -10.36
CA ILE A 59 -4.51 2.72 -9.04
C ILE A 59 -4.76 3.85 -8.05
N MET A 60 -5.75 3.67 -7.16
CA MET A 60 -6.05 4.64 -6.12
C MET A 60 -6.47 3.94 -4.82
N GLY A 61 -6.30 4.65 -3.71
CA GLY A 61 -6.72 4.16 -2.42
C GLY A 61 -6.68 5.21 -1.33
N HIS A 62 -7.35 4.92 -0.21
CA HIS A 62 -7.43 5.77 0.96
C HIS A 62 -6.80 5.10 2.18
N SER A 63 -6.07 5.86 3.02
CA SER A 63 -5.46 5.40 4.28
C SER A 63 -4.54 4.20 4.06
N MET A 64 -4.79 3.05 4.70
CA MET A 64 -4.10 1.79 4.42
C MET A 64 -4.23 1.37 2.94
N GLY A 65 -5.38 1.66 2.30
CA GLY A 65 -5.56 1.45 0.85
C GLY A 65 -4.73 2.42 0.01
N GLY A 66 -4.45 3.63 0.49
CA GLY A 66 -3.51 4.57 -0.12
C GLY A 66 -2.07 4.03 -0.08
N HIS A 67 -1.66 3.47 1.06
CA HIS A 67 -0.44 2.68 1.17
C HIS A 67 -0.41 1.55 0.14
N GLY A 68 -1.47 0.75 0.06
CA GLY A 68 -1.59 -0.33 -0.91
C GLY A 68 -1.47 0.14 -2.36
N ALA A 69 -2.11 1.27 -2.71
CA ALA A 69 -2.02 1.85 -4.04
C ALA A 69 -0.57 2.27 -4.39
N LEU A 70 0.14 2.87 -3.44
CA LEU A 70 1.54 3.25 -3.62
C LEU A 70 2.43 2.02 -3.80
N VAL A 71 2.35 1.04 -2.90
CA VAL A 71 3.16 -0.19 -2.98
C VAL A 71 2.91 -0.94 -4.29
N ILE A 72 1.64 -1.19 -4.63
CA ILE A 72 1.29 -1.91 -5.85
C ILE A 72 1.73 -1.13 -7.09
N GLY A 73 1.49 0.17 -7.13
CA GLY A 73 1.85 1.02 -8.26
C GLY A 73 3.36 1.15 -8.46
N LEU A 74 4.13 1.29 -7.38
CA LEU A 74 5.59 1.38 -7.41
C LEU A 74 6.27 0.05 -7.75
N LYS A 75 5.70 -1.08 -7.34
CA LYS A 75 6.19 -2.42 -7.73
C LYS A 75 5.81 -2.82 -9.16
N ASN A 76 4.86 -2.12 -9.80
CA ASN A 76 4.39 -2.41 -11.17
C ASN A 76 4.30 -1.12 -12.01
N PRO A 77 5.41 -0.37 -12.18
CA PRO A 77 5.38 0.98 -12.77
C PRO A 77 5.01 0.98 -14.27
N GLU A 78 5.22 -0.12 -14.97
CA GLU A 78 4.88 -0.28 -16.39
C GLU A 78 3.38 -0.52 -16.60
N ARG A 79 2.69 -1.04 -15.58
CA ARG A 79 1.26 -1.35 -15.65
C ARG A 79 0.39 -0.13 -15.43
N PHE A 80 0.70 0.68 -14.42
CA PHE A 80 -0.15 1.78 -13.99
C PHE A 80 0.27 3.12 -14.61
N ARG A 81 -0.72 3.87 -15.11
CA ARG A 81 -0.53 5.22 -15.70
C ARG A 81 -0.38 6.30 -14.64
N SER A 82 -0.97 6.10 -13.48
CA SER A 82 -0.87 7.00 -12.34
C SER A 82 -1.24 6.29 -11.04
N ILE A 83 -0.80 6.85 -9.93
CA ILE A 83 -1.15 6.43 -8.58
C ILE A 83 -1.80 7.61 -7.87
N SER A 84 -2.94 7.40 -7.19
CA SER A 84 -3.57 8.41 -6.35
C SER A 84 -3.77 7.85 -4.93
N ALA A 85 -3.25 8.54 -3.93
CA ALA A 85 -3.30 8.10 -2.55
C ALA A 85 -3.91 9.22 -1.67
N PHE A 86 -4.98 8.89 -0.95
CA PHE A 86 -5.71 9.82 -0.10
C PHE A 86 -5.45 9.47 1.36
N ALA A 87 -4.95 10.42 2.15
CA ALA A 87 -4.55 10.24 3.54
C ALA A 87 -3.75 8.92 3.75
N PRO A 88 -2.73 8.63 2.94
CA PRO A 88 -2.05 7.33 2.94
C PRO A 88 -1.11 7.15 4.12
N ILE A 89 -0.92 5.91 4.57
CA ILE A 89 0.22 5.53 5.41
C ILE A 89 1.45 5.45 4.48
N LEU A 90 2.32 6.46 4.54
CA LEU A 90 3.42 6.62 3.59
C LEU A 90 4.69 5.84 3.96
N ASN A 91 4.91 5.65 5.25
CA ASN A 91 6.11 5.01 5.79
C ASN A 91 5.74 4.01 6.89
N PRO A 92 5.04 2.91 6.55
CA PRO A 92 4.51 1.97 7.53
C PRO A 92 5.58 1.33 8.41
N SER A 93 6.80 1.15 7.94
CA SER A 93 7.89 0.60 8.74
C SER A 93 8.30 1.49 9.92
N GLN A 94 7.91 2.76 9.92
CA GLN A 94 8.28 3.75 10.94
C GLN A 94 7.10 4.26 11.76
N VAL A 95 5.90 3.71 11.57
CA VAL A 95 4.70 4.14 12.30
C VAL A 95 4.03 2.94 13.01
N PRO A 96 3.34 3.17 14.14
CA PRO A 96 2.83 2.09 15.01
C PRO A 96 1.96 1.07 14.29
N TRP A 97 1.02 1.49 13.44
CA TRP A 97 0.15 0.55 12.71
C TRP A 97 0.92 -0.33 11.74
N GLY A 98 1.83 0.27 10.98
CA GLY A 98 2.65 -0.47 10.03
C GLY A 98 3.60 -1.42 10.72
N GLN A 99 4.28 -1.00 11.79
CA GLN A 99 5.18 -1.86 12.57
C GLN A 99 4.44 -3.07 13.15
N LYS A 100 3.24 -2.87 13.72
CA LYS A 100 2.40 -3.97 14.24
C LYS A 100 2.04 -4.95 13.11
N ALA A 101 1.57 -4.43 11.98
CA ALA A 101 1.16 -5.26 10.85
C ALA A 101 2.35 -6.00 10.23
N PHE A 102 3.47 -5.31 9.99
CA PHE A 102 4.65 -5.91 9.38
C PHE A 102 5.28 -6.96 10.29
N THR A 103 5.37 -6.71 11.59
CA THR A 103 5.82 -7.72 12.56
C THR A 103 4.96 -8.98 12.49
N ALA A 104 3.63 -8.82 12.46
CA ALA A 104 2.71 -9.95 12.42
C ALA A 104 2.74 -10.69 11.08
N TYR A 105 2.78 -9.98 9.96
CA TYR A 105 2.64 -10.58 8.63
C TYR A 105 3.98 -10.99 8.00
N LEU A 106 5.07 -10.26 8.28
CA LEU A 106 6.37 -10.44 7.63
C LEU A 106 7.46 -10.92 8.60
N GLY A 107 7.19 -10.87 9.93
CA GLY A 107 8.15 -11.21 10.97
C GLY A 107 8.96 -10.00 11.46
N THR A 108 9.87 -10.27 12.40
CA THR A 108 10.65 -9.24 13.10
C THR A 108 11.92 -8.80 12.36
N ASP A 109 12.25 -9.43 11.24
CA ASP A 109 13.37 -9.01 10.39
C ASP A 109 12.93 -7.83 9.52
N GLU A 110 13.29 -6.62 9.94
CA GLU A 110 12.92 -5.38 9.28
C GLU A 110 13.47 -5.25 7.85
N THR A 111 14.48 -6.03 7.48
CA THR A 111 14.98 -6.04 6.10
C THR A 111 13.93 -6.53 5.10
N ASN A 112 12.97 -7.35 5.55
CA ASN A 112 11.85 -7.82 4.74
C ASN A 112 10.73 -6.78 4.59
N TRP A 113 10.78 -5.65 5.32
CA TRP A 113 9.73 -4.63 5.30
C TRP A 113 9.88 -3.62 4.15
N ALA A 114 11.13 -3.38 3.72
CA ALA A 114 11.44 -2.36 2.72
C ALA A 114 10.67 -2.56 1.40
N GLU A 115 10.48 -3.80 0.98
CA GLU A 115 9.73 -4.12 -0.23
C GLU A 115 8.22 -3.83 -0.14
N TRP A 116 7.71 -3.55 1.06
CA TRP A 116 6.31 -3.23 1.35
C TRP A 116 6.13 -1.81 1.89
N ASP A 117 7.19 -1.00 1.92
CA ASP A 117 7.16 0.38 2.38
C ASP A 117 7.29 1.36 1.22
N ALA A 118 6.29 2.24 1.06
CA ALA A 118 6.23 3.16 -0.06
C ALA A 118 7.42 4.16 -0.08
N THR A 119 7.92 4.54 1.11
CA THR A 119 9.10 5.44 1.23
C THR A 119 10.37 4.75 0.73
N SER A 120 10.57 3.49 1.08
CA SER A 120 11.68 2.69 0.57
C SER A 120 11.58 2.45 -0.94
N LEU A 121 10.38 2.09 -1.40
CA LEU A 121 10.14 1.80 -2.82
C LEU A 121 10.34 3.03 -3.72
N ILE A 122 9.86 4.21 -3.31
CA ILE A 122 10.01 5.43 -4.13
C ILE A 122 11.48 5.88 -4.22
N ALA A 123 12.26 5.70 -3.16
CA ALA A 123 13.69 5.99 -3.18
C ALA A 123 14.43 5.21 -4.25
N GLU A 124 14.10 3.93 -4.39
CA GLU A 124 14.76 3.01 -5.31
C GLU A 124 14.15 2.99 -6.73
N SER A 125 12.97 3.58 -6.93
CA SER A 125 12.27 3.52 -8.21
C SER A 125 12.87 4.46 -9.26
N PRO A 126 13.43 3.96 -10.36
CA PRO A 126 13.97 4.81 -11.42
C PRO A 126 12.89 5.44 -12.31
N ALA A 127 11.70 4.85 -12.37
CA ALA A 127 10.64 5.20 -13.30
C ALA A 127 9.24 5.12 -12.67
N ALA A 128 9.06 5.76 -11.50
CA ALA A 128 7.75 5.81 -10.86
C ALA A 128 6.71 6.50 -11.76
N PRO A 129 5.47 5.97 -11.85
CA PRO A 129 4.37 6.68 -12.51
C PRO A 129 4.10 8.03 -11.82
N PRO A 130 3.39 8.97 -12.46
CA PRO A 130 2.90 10.17 -11.78
C PRO A 130 2.08 9.81 -10.54
N ILE A 131 2.39 10.44 -9.41
CA ILE A 131 1.75 10.17 -8.10
C ILE A 131 1.04 11.44 -7.63
N LEU A 132 -0.23 11.32 -7.24
CA LEU A 132 -0.97 12.31 -6.49
C LEU A 132 -1.17 11.82 -5.06
N ILE A 133 -0.83 12.64 -4.08
CA ILE A 133 -1.14 12.40 -2.67
C ILE A 133 -1.97 13.58 -2.19
N SER A 134 -3.07 13.31 -1.49
CA SER A 134 -3.92 14.33 -0.86
C SER A 134 -4.11 13.99 0.61
N GLN A 135 -3.83 14.96 1.49
CA GLN A 135 -3.84 14.81 2.95
C GLN A 135 -4.56 15.99 3.61
N GLY A 136 -5.54 15.69 4.45
CA GLY A 136 -6.19 16.71 5.28
C GLY A 136 -5.39 17.01 6.55
N THR A 137 -5.25 18.28 6.89
CA THR A 137 -4.51 18.71 8.09
C THR A 137 -5.25 18.42 9.39
N ALA A 138 -6.57 18.31 9.35
CA ALA A 138 -7.42 17.98 10.49
C ALA A 138 -7.58 16.47 10.75
N ASP A 139 -6.84 15.62 10.02
CA ASP A 139 -6.88 14.18 10.23
C ASP A 139 -6.25 13.80 11.58
N ASN A 140 -7.02 13.11 12.43
CA ASN A 140 -6.57 12.72 13.77
C ASN A 140 -5.38 11.76 13.79
N PHE A 141 -5.10 11.09 12.67
CA PHE A 141 -3.98 10.14 12.53
C PHE A 141 -2.74 10.78 11.89
N TYR A 142 -2.85 12.05 11.45
CA TYR A 142 -1.81 12.70 10.68
C TYR A 142 -0.44 12.66 11.36
N ASP A 143 -0.35 13.14 12.58
CA ASP A 143 0.93 13.27 13.29
C ASP A 143 1.61 11.93 13.59
N VAL A 144 0.82 10.88 13.82
CA VAL A 144 1.33 9.59 14.33
C VAL A 144 1.48 8.54 13.24
N GLN A 145 0.59 8.55 12.23
CA GLN A 145 0.50 7.47 11.25
C GLN A 145 0.71 7.90 9.80
N LEU A 146 0.47 9.18 9.47
CA LEU A 146 0.35 9.61 8.07
C LEU A 146 1.39 10.68 7.66
N ASN A 147 2.41 10.90 8.49
CA ASN A 147 3.43 11.91 8.24
C ASN A 147 4.14 11.69 6.89
N GLU A 148 4.22 12.77 6.08
CA GLU A 148 4.73 12.74 4.72
C GLU A 148 6.23 13.03 4.57
N GLU A 149 6.89 13.51 5.61
CA GLU A 149 8.23 14.11 5.51
C GLU A 149 9.26 13.15 4.90
N ALA A 150 9.36 11.93 5.44
CA ALA A 150 10.31 10.94 4.95
C ALA A 150 10.01 10.52 3.50
N PHE A 151 8.73 10.37 3.15
CA PHE A 151 8.34 10.02 1.79
C PHE A 151 8.67 11.13 0.80
N LEU A 152 8.36 12.39 1.12
CA LEU A 152 8.63 13.52 0.23
C LEU A 152 10.14 13.72 0.03
N GLN A 153 10.93 13.50 1.06
CA GLN A 153 12.39 13.51 0.94
C GLN A 153 12.89 12.39 0.01
N ALA A 154 12.39 11.17 0.19
CA ALA A 154 12.74 10.03 -0.66
C ALA A 154 12.27 10.20 -2.11
N ALA A 155 11.20 10.96 -2.32
CA ALA A 155 10.59 11.23 -3.62
C ALA A 155 11.20 12.45 -4.36
N GLU A 156 12.27 13.04 -3.86
CA GLU A 156 12.90 14.19 -4.49
C GLU A 156 13.29 13.88 -5.95
N GLY A 157 12.92 14.78 -6.87
CA GLY A 157 13.13 14.59 -8.31
C GLY A 157 12.15 13.64 -9.00
N LYS A 158 11.20 13.04 -8.30
CA LYS A 158 10.13 12.19 -8.87
C LYS A 158 8.89 13.01 -9.24
N LYS A 159 8.01 12.43 -10.04
CA LYS A 159 6.73 13.05 -10.44
C LYS A 159 5.67 12.89 -9.36
N VAL A 160 5.90 13.49 -8.18
CA VAL A 160 4.97 13.45 -7.05
C VAL A 160 4.35 14.84 -6.86
N ARG A 161 3.02 14.88 -6.80
CA ARG A 161 2.23 16.03 -6.37
C ARG A 161 1.61 15.73 -5.01
N TYR A 162 1.99 16.48 -4.00
CA TYR A 162 1.42 16.39 -2.66
C TYR A 162 0.52 17.60 -2.40
N GLU A 163 -0.73 17.36 -2.03
CA GLU A 163 -1.73 18.36 -1.71
C GLU A 163 -2.11 18.26 -0.24
N LYS A 164 -1.82 19.31 0.51
CA LYS A 164 -2.26 19.46 1.90
C LYS A 164 -3.53 20.31 1.91
N LEU A 165 -4.61 19.77 2.47
CA LEU A 165 -5.93 20.39 2.50
C LEU A 165 -6.30 20.75 3.93
N ASP A 166 -6.85 21.95 4.14
CA ASP A 166 -7.35 22.43 5.43
C ASP A 166 -8.78 21.91 5.72
#